data_312acaa893b9fd2214dcaf467fe19a5c
#
_entry.id   312acaa893b9fd2214dcaf467fe19a5c
#
_cell.length_a   1.000
_cell.length_b   1.000
_cell.length_c   1.000
_cell.angle_alpha   90.00
_cell.angle_beta   90.00
_cell.angle_gamma   90.00
#
_symmetry.space_group_name_H-M   'P 1'
#
loop_
_entity.id
_entity.type
_entity.pdbx_description
1 polymer ?
#
loop_
_entity_poly.entity_id
_entity_poly.type
_entity_poly.pdbx_seq_one_letter_code
_entity_poly.pdbx_strand_id
1 'polypeptide(L)'
;MIKQTAGFDAVAEGRAYDMGVDKLQPLRSKWLKTKLIINNESIKPFIPDTQKYNKTNLKSMISKYGMVYVKPERGTYGMGVIKAEMEDHQHFVYQHDQKRLTFNSFESFYTSLTRLVNKRSYLIQRGIHLLKHNKRRFDIRVMIQLSPTKQWEATGIIGRLGHPKKIVTNYHSGGTPMDVHKLLNSHASTKRRNELVQEMNELSLRIARHMKKKYSYLNQIGVDIGLDHSLKPWIIEVNVKPDPFIFNQLKDKTMYRKVIRYHRHAAKKLTK
;
A
#
# COMPACT_ATOMS: atom_id res chain seq x y z
N MET A 1 42.91 -22.78 10.94
CA MET A 1 41.68 -22.44 11.69
C MET A 1 40.69 -21.80 10.73
N ILE A 2 39.74 -22.58 10.23
CA ILE A 2 38.74 -22.17 9.24
C ILE A 2 37.45 -21.89 10.02
N LYS A 3 36.97 -20.64 9.99
CA LYS A 3 35.65 -20.28 10.54
C LYS A 3 34.60 -20.63 9.49
N GLN A 4 33.78 -21.60 9.79
CA GLN A 4 32.54 -21.89 9.08
C GLN A 4 31.52 -20.78 9.31
N THR A 5 31.07 -20.14 8.24
CA THR A 5 29.89 -19.29 8.21
C THR A 5 28.67 -20.17 7.93
N ALA A 6 27.72 -20.18 8.86
CA ALA A 6 26.47 -20.87 8.72
C ALA A 6 25.61 -20.19 7.63
N GLY A 7 25.42 -20.89 6.52
CA GLY A 7 24.44 -20.53 5.51
C GLY A 7 23.04 -20.84 6.02
N PHE A 8 22.17 -19.84 6.05
CA PHE A 8 20.74 -20.04 6.29
C PHE A 8 20.08 -20.55 5.00
N ASP A 9 19.62 -21.79 5.04
CA ASP A 9 18.87 -22.42 3.96
C ASP A 9 17.51 -21.72 3.76
N ALA A 10 17.40 -20.91 2.72
CA ALA A 10 16.19 -20.20 2.29
C ALA A 10 15.38 -20.99 1.24
N VAL A 11 15.50 -22.33 1.17
CA VAL A 11 14.99 -23.10 0.00
C VAL A 11 13.77 -23.97 0.30
N ALA A 12 13.25 -24.04 1.53
CA ALA A 12 12.21 -25.03 1.88
C ALA A 12 10.75 -24.53 1.85
N GLU A 13 10.43 -23.25 1.60
CA GLU A 13 9.05 -22.74 1.68
C GLU A 13 8.33 -22.54 0.32
N GLY A 14 8.91 -22.96 -0.79
CA GLY A 14 8.41 -22.68 -2.14
C GLY A 14 7.25 -23.55 -2.66
N ARG A 15 6.90 -24.67 -2.05
CA ARG A 15 6.01 -25.67 -2.69
C ARG A 15 4.55 -25.73 -2.22
N ALA A 16 4.14 -25.02 -1.17
CA ALA A 16 2.78 -25.13 -0.63
C ALA A 16 1.76 -24.11 -1.19
N TYR A 17 2.11 -23.29 -2.18
CA TYR A 17 1.29 -22.14 -2.62
C TYR A 17 0.60 -22.29 -3.98
N ASP A 18 0.75 -23.40 -4.70
CA ASP A 18 0.39 -23.46 -6.12
C ASP A 18 -1.11 -23.67 -6.41
N MET A 19 -1.85 -24.34 -5.54
CA MET A 19 -3.30 -24.57 -5.76
C MET A 19 -4.20 -23.35 -5.43
N GLY A 20 -3.68 -22.32 -4.75
CA GLY A 20 -4.41 -21.08 -4.43
C GLY A 20 -4.18 -19.94 -5.41
N VAL A 21 -3.26 -20.07 -6.34
CA VAL A 21 -2.74 -18.97 -7.17
C VAL A 21 -3.79 -18.48 -8.17
N ASP A 22 -4.55 -19.36 -8.78
CA ASP A 22 -5.55 -18.99 -9.79
C ASP A 22 -6.74 -18.25 -9.22
N LYS A 23 -7.25 -18.63 -8.05
CA LYS A 23 -8.37 -17.95 -7.39
C LYS A 23 -8.03 -16.51 -7.00
N LEU A 24 -6.76 -16.20 -6.75
CA LEU A 24 -6.28 -14.86 -6.41
C LEU A 24 -5.86 -14.01 -7.63
N GLN A 25 -5.82 -14.57 -8.83
CA GLN A 25 -5.42 -13.86 -10.04
C GLN A 25 -6.15 -12.51 -10.26
N PRO A 26 -7.49 -12.42 -10.12
CA PRO A 26 -8.19 -11.15 -10.25
C PRO A 26 -7.77 -10.13 -9.19
N LEU A 27 -7.42 -10.60 -7.98
CA LEU A 27 -7.01 -9.75 -6.86
C LEU A 27 -5.54 -9.25 -6.94
N ARG A 28 -4.78 -9.70 -7.96
CA ARG A 28 -3.46 -9.11 -8.29
C ARG A 28 -3.62 -7.76 -8.99
N SER A 29 -4.75 -7.50 -9.66
CA SER A 29 -5.04 -6.22 -10.28
C SER A 29 -5.44 -5.17 -9.24
N LYS A 30 -4.70 -4.06 -9.15
CA LYS A 30 -5.05 -2.90 -8.33
C LYS A 30 -6.37 -2.30 -8.82
N TRP A 31 -6.60 -2.28 -10.13
CA TRP A 31 -7.84 -1.77 -10.73
C TRP A 31 -9.07 -2.53 -10.27
N LEU A 32 -9.03 -3.87 -10.36
CA LEU A 32 -10.16 -4.70 -9.97
C LEU A 32 -10.46 -4.60 -8.46
N LYS A 33 -9.42 -4.51 -7.64
CA LYS A 33 -9.59 -4.26 -6.19
C LYS A 33 -10.23 -2.90 -5.92
N THR A 34 -9.73 -1.83 -6.56
CA THR A 34 -10.30 -0.49 -6.43
C THR A 34 -11.76 -0.45 -6.89
N LYS A 35 -12.07 -1.04 -8.06
CA LYS A 35 -13.46 -1.16 -8.54
C LYS A 35 -14.38 -1.90 -7.58
N LEU A 36 -13.87 -2.94 -6.93
CA LEU A 36 -14.67 -3.68 -5.95
C LEU A 36 -15.02 -2.82 -4.75
N ILE A 37 -14.03 -2.17 -4.14
CA ILE A 37 -14.25 -1.44 -2.88
C ILE A 37 -14.95 -0.09 -3.07
N ILE A 38 -14.85 0.54 -4.25
CA ILE A 38 -15.52 1.81 -4.56
C ILE A 38 -17.05 1.69 -4.64
N ASN A 39 -17.56 0.49 -4.88
CA ASN A 39 -19.00 0.21 -4.89
C ASN A 39 -19.64 0.17 -3.49
N ASN A 40 -18.85 0.41 -2.44
CA ASN A 40 -19.33 0.51 -1.07
C ASN A 40 -19.31 1.99 -0.63
N GLU A 41 -20.48 2.58 -0.44
CA GLU A 41 -20.63 4.01 -0.12
C GLU A 41 -19.91 4.42 1.18
N SER A 42 -19.76 3.50 2.15
CA SER A 42 -19.03 3.79 3.39
C SER A 42 -17.49 3.69 3.26
N ILE A 43 -16.98 3.19 2.13
CA ILE A 43 -15.54 3.07 1.84
C ILE A 43 -15.12 4.10 0.78
N LYS A 44 -15.98 4.37 -0.19
CA LYS A 44 -15.75 5.24 -1.35
C LYS A 44 -15.12 6.61 -1.02
N PRO A 45 -15.52 7.35 0.06
CA PRO A 45 -14.93 8.64 0.39
C PRO A 45 -13.43 8.61 0.76
N PHE A 46 -12.91 7.42 1.03
CA PHE A 46 -11.51 7.19 1.43
C PHE A 46 -10.64 6.69 0.27
N ILE A 47 -11.21 6.53 -0.93
CA ILE A 47 -10.48 6.02 -2.10
C ILE A 47 -10.05 7.22 -2.95
N PRO A 48 -8.73 7.42 -3.20
CA PRO A 48 -8.27 8.43 -4.13
C PRO A 48 -8.79 8.14 -5.55
N ASP A 49 -9.23 9.18 -6.27
CA ASP A 49 -9.62 9.03 -7.68
C ASP A 49 -8.55 8.25 -8.45
N THR A 50 -9.01 7.22 -9.17
CA THR A 50 -8.11 6.28 -9.85
C THR A 50 -8.68 5.96 -11.24
N GLN A 51 -7.86 6.14 -12.26
CA GLN A 51 -8.23 5.91 -13.66
C GLN A 51 -7.17 5.05 -14.37
N LYS A 52 -7.54 4.46 -15.51
CA LYS A 52 -6.58 3.78 -16.37
C LYS A 52 -5.66 4.80 -17.05
N TYR A 53 -4.37 4.42 -17.21
CA TYR A 53 -3.40 5.29 -17.86
C TYR A 53 -3.70 5.44 -19.35
N ASN A 54 -3.91 6.66 -19.78
CA ASN A 54 -3.89 7.15 -21.15
C ASN A 54 -3.63 8.66 -21.14
N LYS A 55 -3.42 9.27 -22.32
CA LYS A 55 -3.08 10.69 -22.46
C LYS A 55 -4.15 11.61 -21.87
N THR A 56 -5.41 11.36 -22.22
CA THR A 56 -6.56 12.17 -21.79
C THR A 56 -6.74 12.13 -20.28
N ASN A 57 -6.74 10.93 -19.68
CA ASN A 57 -6.88 10.75 -18.23
C ASN A 57 -5.70 11.37 -17.47
N LEU A 58 -4.46 11.22 -17.98
CA LEU A 58 -3.29 11.81 -17.34
C LEU A 58 -3.38 13.33 -17.34
N LYS A 59 -3.71 13.95 -18.49
CA LYS A 59 -3.86 15.40 -18.62
C LYS A 59 -4.94 15.91 -17.67
N SER A 60 -6.13 15.29 -17.71
CA SER A 60 -7.26 15.67 -16.84
C SER A 60 -6.91 15.56 -15.35
N MET A 61 -6.34 14.44 -14.93
CA MET A 61 -6.04 14.21 -13.52
C MET A 61 -4.90 15.07 -12.98
N ILE A 62 -3.85 15.30 -13.77
CA ILE A 62 -2.75 16.15 -13.31
C ILE A 62 -3.16 17.63 -13.24
N SER A 63 -3.98 18.10 -14.20
CA SER A 63 -4.55 19.44 -14.16
C SER A 63 -5.51 19.64 -12.97
N LYS A 64 -6.31 18.59 -12.63
CA LYS A 64 -7.29 18.65 -11.53
C LYS A 64 -6.64 18.59 -10.14
N TYR A 65 -5.59 17.78 -9.98
CA TYR A 65 -5.04 17.45 -8.65
C TYR A 65 -3.63 18.00 -8.42
N GLY A 66 -2.97 18.54 -9.43
CA GLY A 66 -1.58 19.01 -9.36
C GLY A 66 -0.55 17.89 -9.22
N MET A 67 -0.92 16.77 -8.57
CA MET A 67 -0.04 15.62 -8.32
C MET A 67 -0.82 14.31 -8.46
N VAL A 68 -0.21 13.35 -9.18
CA VAL A 68 -0.74 12.00 -9.35
C VAL A 68 0.37 10.96 -9.21
N TYR A 69 -0.02 9.72 -8.89
CA TYR A 69 0.86 8.56 -8.96
C TYR A 69 0.47 7.69 -10.16
N VAL A 70 1.43 7.38 -11.02
CA VAL A 70 1.29 6.45 -12.14
C VAL A 70 1.88 5.11 -11.67
N LYS A 71 1.03 4.08 -11.56
CA LYS A 71 1.36 2.80 -10.91
C LYS A 71 1.10 1.63 -11.84
N PRO A 72 1.99 0.60 -11.90
CA PRO A 72 1.64 -0.65 -12.58
C PRO A 72 0.35 -1.23 -12.01
N GLU A 73 -0.58 -1.63 -12.86
CA GLU A 73 -1.83 -2.28 -12.43
C GLU A 73 -1.52 -3.57 -11.65
N ARG A 74 -0.51 -4.31 -12.08
CA ARG A 74 0.03 -5.50 -11.39
C ARG A 74 1.48 -5.24 -10.99
N GLY A 75 1.85 -5.63 -9.80
CA GLY A 75 3.19 -5.43 -9.25
C GLY A 75 3.16 -5.22 -7.74
N THR A 76 4.31 -5.38 -7.10
CA THR A 76 4.50 -5.36 -5.65
C THR A 76 5.64 -4.42 -5.28
N TYR A 77 5.80 -4.15 -4.00
CA TYR A 77 6.93 -3.42 -3.40
C TYR A 77 7.17 -2.00 -3.89
N GLY A 78 6.17 -1.38 -4.54
CA GLY A 78 6.31 -0.03 -5.09
C GLY A 78 7.16 0.07 -6.35
N MET A 79 7.58 -1.08 -6.93
CA MET A 79 8.36 -1.08 -8.17
C MET A 79 7.56 -0.52 -9.34
N GLY A 80 8.20 0.35 -10.15
CA GLY A 80 7.58 0.98 -11.31
C GLY A 80 6.57 2.07 -10.99
N VAL A 81 6.44 2.47 -9.73
CA VAL A 81 5.62 3.63 -9.33
C VAL A 81 6.34 4.91 -9.74
N ILE A 82 5.60 5.83 -10.33
CA ILE A 82 6.09 7.14 -10.78
C ILE A 82 5.22 8.21 -10.12
N LYS A 83 5.82 9.19 -9.52
CA LYS A 83 5.14 10.40 -9.04
C LYS A 83 5.20 11.44 -10.17
N ALA A 84 4.07 12.00 -10.55
CA ALA A 84 3.95 13.01 -11.59
C ALA A 84 3.27 14.25 -11.02
N GLU A 85 3.83 15.42 -11.29
CA GLU A 85 3.39 16.72 -10.76
C GLU A 85 3.34 17.77 -11.85
N MET A 86 2.44 18.71 -11.69
CA MET A 86 2.42 19.98 -12.40
C MET A 86 2.84 21.06 -11.38
N GLU A 87 4.04 21.65 -11.52
CA GLU A 87 4.59 22.58 -10.53
C GLU A 87 4.04 24.00 -10.69
N ASP A 88 3.88 24.43 -11.90
CA ASP A 88 3.12 25.59 -12.31
C ASP A 88 2.39 25.23 -13.60
N HIS A 89 1.53 26.06 -14.10
CA HIS A 89 0.68 25.74 -15.26
C HIS A 89 1.46 25.34 -16.54
N GLN A 90 2.79 25.41 -16.52
CA GLN A 90 3.66 25.15 -17.68
C GLN A 90 4.71 24.06 -17.43
N HIS A 91 5.10 23.80 -16.17
CA HIS A 91 6.16 22.85 -15.86
C HIS A 91 5.61 21.54 -15.32
N PHE A 92 5.96 20.46 -16.00
CA PHE A 92 5.59 19.08 -15.62
C PHE A 92 6.83 18.33 -15.14
N VAL A 93 6.67 17.60 -14.06
CA VAL A 93 7.77 16.88 -13.43
C VAL A 93 7.32 15.44 -13.18
N TYR A 94 8.20 14.47 -13.39
CA TYR A 94 8.00 13.18 -12.77
C TYR A 94 9.26 12.71 -12.05
N GLN A 95 9.03 11.92 -11.01
CA GLN A 95 10.07 11.17 -10.31
C GLN A 95 9.79 9.68 -10.42
N HIS A 96 10.78 8.94 -10.91
CA HIS A 96 10.80 7.48 -10.94
C HIS A 96 12.02 7.02 -10.14
N ASP A 97 11.79 6.26 -9.08
CA ASP A 97 12.79 5.92 -8.06
C ASP A 97 13.44 7.21 -7.49
N GLN A 98 14.74 7.43 -7.73
CA GLN A 98 15.46 8.64 -7.31
C GLN A 98 15.63 9.66 -8.47
N LYS A 99 15.28 9.29 -9.69
CA LYS A 99 15.48 10.12 -10.88
C LYS A 99 14.29 11.07 -11.06
N ARG A 100 14.56 12.36 -11.05
CA ARG A 100 13.57 13.43 -11.29
C ARG A 100 13.86 14.08 -12.63
N LEU A 101 12.84 14.26 -13.46
CA LEU A 101 12.93 14.93 -14.75
C LEU A 101 11.84 15.99 -14.88
N THR A 102 12.20 17.14 -15.43
CA THR A 102 11.33 18.30 -15.65
C THR A 102 11.13 18.55 -17.14
N PHE A 103 9.96 19.02 -17.51
CA PHE A 103 9.52 19.24 -18.88
C PHE A 103 8.73 20.54 -18.99
N ASN A 104 8.96 21.31 -20.06
CA ASN A 104 8.31 22.60 -20.33
C ASN A 104 6.99 22.45 -21.11
N SER A 105 6.55 21.22 -21.41
CA SER A 105 5.26 20.96 -22.05
C SER A 105 4.70 19.62 -21.65
N PHE A 106 3.36 19.53 -21.66
CA PHE A 106 2.68 18.26 -21.41
C PHE A 106 3.05 17.18 -22.45
N GLU A 107 3.28 17.56 -23.70
CA GLU A 107 3.60 16.61 -24.78
C GLU A 107 4.96 15.94 -24.57
N SER A 108 5.99 16.70 -24.25
CA SER A 108 7.33 16.17 -23.96
C SER A 108 7.33 15.30 -22.69
N PHE A 109 6.62 15.75 -21.66
CA PHE A 109 6.40 15.02 -20.42
C PHE A 109 5.68 13.68 -20.68
N TYR A 110 4.54 13.69 -21.40
CA TYR A 110 3.77 12.49 -21.74
C TYR A 110 4.58 11.50 -22.56
N THR A 111 5.29 11.98 -23.58
CA THR A 111 6.14 11.13 -24.45
C THR A 111 7.23 10.44 -23.63
N SER A 112 7.92 11.17 -22.75
CA SER A 112 8.96 10.62 -21.88
C SER A 112 8.38 9.61 -20.87
N LEU A 113 7.27 9.96 -20.22
CA LEU A 113 6.60 9.10 -19.25
C LEU A 113 6.08 7.80 -19.89
N THR A 114 5.55 7.88 -21.12
CA THR A 114 5.03 6.72 -21.86
C THR A 114 6.12 5.71 -22.19
N ARG A 115 7.35 6.15 -22.42
CA ARG A 115 8.50 5.25 -22.61
C ARG A 115 8.80 4.43 -21.34
N LEU A 116 8.62 5.01 -20.14
CA LEU A 116 8.79 4.30 -18.86
C LEU A 116 7.66 3.31 -18.58
N VAL A 117 6.43 3.72 -18.90
CA VAL A 117 5.23 2.90 -18.69
C VAL A 117 5.25 1.67 -19.60
N ASN A 118 5.88 1.78 -20.77
CA ASN A 118 6.10 0.73 -21.78
C ASN A 118 4.94 -0.30 -21.77
N LYS A 119 4.61 -0.99 -22.71
CA LYS A 119 3.55 -2.01 -22.98
C LYS A 119 2.81 -2.67 -21.78
N ARG A 120 2.99 -2.19 -20.53
CA ARG A 120 2.29 -2.68 -19.33
C ARG A 120 1.04 -1.86 -19.04
N SER A 121 0.06 -2.47 -18.41
CA SER A 121 -1.11 -1.76 -17.91
C SER A 121 -0.75 -0.94 -16.66
N TYR A 122 -1.06 0.34 -16.68
CA TYR A 122 -0.84 1.29 -15.59
C TYR A 122 -2.13 2.00 -15.19
N LEU A 123 -2.15 2.49 -13.96
CA LEU A 123 -3.21 3.31 -13.38
C LEU A 123 -2.64 4.68 -13.03
N ILE A 124 -3.51 5.67 -13.11
CA ILE A 124 -3.25 7.01 -12.57
C ILE A 124 -4.11 7.13 -11.32
N GLN A 125 -3.51 7.49 -10.20
CA GLN A 125 -4.22 7.72 -8.96
C GLN A 125 -3.91 9.13 -8.44
N ARG A 126 -4.94 9.87 -7.98
CA ARG A 126 -4.77 11.14 -7.27
C ARG A 126 -3.66 11.02 -6.23
N GLY A 127 -2.70 11.91 -6.27
CA GLY A 127 -1.66 12.01 -5.26
C GLY A 127 -2.20 12.57 -3.94
N ILE A 128 -1.76 12.00 -2.83
CA ILE A 128 -2.09 12.48 -1.50
C ILE A 128 -0.83 13.11 -0.89
N HIS A 129 -0.95 14.33 -0.40
CA HIS A 129 0.11 14.99 0.37
C HIS A 129 0.15 14.37 1.76
N LEU A 130 0.94 13.29 1.90
CA LEU A 130 1.05 12.53 3.12
C LEU A 130 1.71 13.33 4.23
N LEU A 131 1.29 13.08 5.48
CA LEU A 131 1.99 13.53 6.67
C LEU A 131 3.46 13.11 6.63
N LYS A 132 4.30 13.87 7.34
CA LYS A 132 5.74 13.63 7.41
C LYS A 132 6.20 13.54 8.85
N HIS A 133 7.05 12.59 9.13
CA HIS A 133 7.81 12.51 10.38
C HIS A 133 9.29 12.79 10.05
N ASN A 134 9.89 13.79 10.71
CA ASN A 134 11.25 14.24 10.40
C ASN A 134 11.48 14.47 8.90
N LYS A 135 10.60 15.25 8.25
CA LYS A 135 10.61 15.59 6.82
C LYS A 135 10.41 14.40 5.85
N ARG A 136 10.25 13.18 6.34
CA ARG A 136 10.03 11.96 5.56
C ARG A 136 8.54 11.60 5.56
N ARG A 137 7.98 11.29 4.38
CA ARG A 137 6.59 10.80 4.24
C ARG A 137 6.45 9.44 4.92
N PHE A 138 5.26 9.16 5.44
CA PHE A 138 4.93 7.83 5.93
C PHE A 138 3.53 7.41 5.48
N ASP A 139 3.30 6.13 5.47
CA ASP A 139 1.99 5.52 5.43
C ASP A 139 1.84 4.49 6.56
N ILE A 140 0.65 3.93 6.67
CA ILE A 140 0.30 3.01 7.75
C ILE A 140 -0.23 1.73 7.11
N ARG A 141 0.35 0.57 7.49
CA ARG A 141 -0.15 -0.75 7.15
C ARG A 141 -1.04 -1.25 8.27
N VAL A 142 -2.31 -1.53 7.94
CA VAL A 142 -3.24 -2.25 8.84
C VAL A 142 -3.38 -3.69 8.37
N MET A 143 -3.16 -4.63 9.27
CA MET A 143 -3.31 -6.07 9.04
C MET A 143 -4.67 -6.52 9.56
N ILE A 144 -5.50 -7.05 8.68
CA ILE A 144 -6.82 -7.59 8.98
C ILE A 144 -6.81 -9.07 8.66
N GLN A 145 -7.15 -9.90 9.63
CA GLN A 145 -7.12 -11.35 9.50
C GLN A 145 -8.38 -12.00 10.09
N LEU A 146 -8.75 -13.13 9.53
CA LEU A 146 -9.83 -13.95 10.04
C LEU A 146 -9.32 -14.76 11.23
N SER A 147 -9.98 -14.64 12.38
CA SER A 147 -9.65 -15.39 13.59
C SER A 147 -9.96 -16.89 13.43
N PRO A 148 -9.47 -17.75 14.35
CA PRO A 148 -9.89 -19.14 14.41
C PRO A 148 -11.42 -19.32 14.54
N THR A 149 -12.10 -18.37 15.18
CA THR A 149 -13.55 -18.32 15.32
C THR A 149 -14.28 -17.68 14.14
N LYS A 150 -13.57 -17.47 13.01
CA LYS A 150 -14.10 -16.88 11.77
C LYS A 150 -14.58 -15.41 11.90
N GLN A 151 -14.08 -14.67 12.87
CA GLN A 151 -14.31 -13.24 13.01
C GLN A 151 -13.16 -12.44 12.38
N TRP A 152 -13.49 -11.36 11.69
CA TRP A 152 -12.48 -10.43 11.18
C TRP A 152 -11.94 -9.54 12.30
N GLU A 153 -10.61 -9.51 12.45
CA GLU A 153 -9.93 -8.71 13.46
C GLU A 153 -8.80 -7.88 12.86
N ALA A 154 -8.62 -6.68 13.38
CA ALA A 154 -7.39 -5.92 13.21
C ALA A 154 -6.32 -6.55 14.11
N THR A 155 -5.38 -7.26 13.51
CA THR A 155 -4.34 -8.00 14.22
C THR A 155 -3.04 -7.24 14.36
N GLY A 156 -2.85 -6.23 13.52
CA GLY A 156 -1.65 -5.39 13.57
C GLY A 156 -1.81 -4.06 12.84
N ILE A 157 -1.11 -3.04 13.35
CA ILE A 157 -0.98 -1.73 12.72
C ILE A 157 0.47 -1.26 12.86
N ILE A 158 1.07 -0.80 11.77
CA ILE A 158 2.47 -0.37 11.74
C ILE A 158 2.65 0.78 10.74
N GLY A 159 3.42 1.77 11.13
CA GLY A 159 3.84 2.83 10.23
C GLY A 159 5.06 2.43 9.39
N ARG A 160 5.14 2.97 8.17
CA ARG A 160 6.27 2.79 7.27
C ARG A 160 6.82 4.16 6.87
N LEU A 161 7.90 4.56 7.49
CA LEU A 161 8.56 5.83 7.23
C LEU A 161 9.40 5.70 5.95
N GLY A 162 9.01 6.39 4.88
CA GLY A 162 9.62 6.28 3.56
C GLY A 162 11.11 6.66 3.54
N HIS A 163 11.88 6.10 2.63
CA HIS A 163 13.25 6.52 2.39
C HIS A 163 13.30 7.99 1.93
N PRO A 164 14.25 8.84 2.39
CA PRO A 164 14.24 10.28 2.10
C PRO A 164 14.20 10.64 0.62
N LYS A 165 14.89 9.88 -0.21
CA LYS A 165 15.03 10.12 -1.66
C LYS A 165 13.98 9.39 -2.52
N LYS A 166 13.12 8.52 -1.91
CA LYS A 166 12.15 7.72 -2.66
C LYS A 166 10.73 8.26 -2.51
N ILE A 167 9.91 7.98 -3.50
CA ILE A 167 8.50 8.41 -3.55
C ILE A 167 7.54 7.41 -2.87
N VAL A 168 8.02 6.21 -2.58
CA VAL A 168 7.27 5.12 -1.94
C VAL A 168 7.74 4.91 -0.51
N THR A 169 6.87 4.33 0.32
CA THR A 169 7.09 4.09 1.76
C THR A 169 7.35 2.63 2.09
N ASN A 170 7.29 1.75 1.10
CA ASN A 170 7.42 0.29 1.26
C ASN A 170 8.74 -0.11 1.93
N TYR A 171 8.66 -1.08 2.85
CA TYR A 171 9.83 -1.62 3.56
C TYR A 171 10.93 -2.11 2.61
N HIS A 172 10.56 -2.93 1.61
CA HIS A 172 11.49 -3.43 0.60
C HIS A 172 12.11 -2.33 -0.31
N SER A 173 11.57 -1.13 -0.26
CA SER A 173 12.14 0.06 -0.92
C SER A 173 12.97 0.93 0.02
N GLY A 174 13.37 0.42 1.19
CA GLY A 174 14.16 1.15 2.19
C GLY A 174 13.31 1.95 3.18
N GLY A 175 12.00 1.69 3.25
CA GLY A 175 11.14 2.24 4.30
C GLY A 175 11.50 1.69 5.68
N THR A 176 11.39 2.51 6.72
CA THR A 176 11.67 2.13 8.10
C THR A 176 10.37 1.83 8.83
N PRO A 177 10.14 0.59 9.30
CA PRO A 177 9.01 0.26 10.16
C PRO A 177 9.08 1.01 11.49
N MET A 178 7.95 1.56 11.93
CA MET A 178 7.87 2.37 13.14
C MET A 178 6.50 2.23 13.81
N ASP A 179 6.46 2.42 15.11
CA ASP A 179 5.21 2.51 15.86
C ASP A 179 4.36 3.67 15.35
N VAL A 180 3.05 3.42 15.17
CA VAL A 180 2.13 4.39 14.59
C VAL A 180 1.89 5.60 15.49
N HIS A 181 1.84 5.41 16.81
CA HIS A 181 1.66 6.50 17.76
C HIS A 181 2.88 7.43 17.76
N LYS A 182 4.10 6.84 17.59
CA LYS A 182 5.33 7.62 17.47
C LYS A 182 5.34 8.48 16.20
N LEU A 183 4.88 7.95 15.06
CA LEU A 183 4.77 8.71 13.82
C LEU A 183 3.76 9.87 13.92
N LEU A 184 2.67 9.65 14.62
CA LEU A 184 1.58 10.62 14.76
C LEU A 184 1.79 11.63 15.90
N ASN A 185 2.86 11.50 16.71
CA ASN A 185 3.06 12.28 17.92
C ASN A 185 3.11 13.81 17.69
N SER A 186 3.72 14.23 16.57
CA SER A 186 3.79 15.65 16.18
C SER A 186 2.54 16.17 15.45
N HIS A 187 1.55 15.32 15.19
CA HIS A 187 0.38 15.65 14.37
C HIS A 187 -0.93 15.67 15.15
N ALA A 188 -1.00 14.97 16.30
CA ALA A 188 -2.23 14.83 17.05
C ALA A 188 -2.00 14.56 18.55
N SER A 189 -2.94 14.98 19.39
CA SER A 189 -2.97 14.62 20.81
C SER A 189 -3.09 13.10 21.02
N THR A 190 -2.75 12.61 22.20
CA THR A 190 -2.85 11.17 22.53
C THR A 190 -4.27 10.63 22.28
N LYS A 191 -5.30 11.37 22.70
CA LYS A 191 -6.70 11.01 22.44
C LYS A 191 -6.97 10.87 20.95
N ARG A 192 -6.60 11.89 20.15
CA ARG A 192 -6.85 11.88 18.71
C ARG A 192 -6.07 10.78 17.99
N ARG A 193 -4.84 10.46 18.43
CA ARG A 193 -4.07 9.32 17.87
C ARG A 193 -4.77 7.99 18.08
N ASN A 194 -5.34 7.76 19.26
CA ASN A 194 -6.11 6.54 19.54
C ASN A 194 -7.36 6.44 18.67
N GLU A 195 -8.10 7.54 18.52
CA GLU A 195 -9.26 7.63 17.62
C GLU A 195 -8.86 7.33 16.17
N LEU A 196 -7.77 7.92 15.65
CA LEU A 196 -7.27 7.67 14.31
C LEU A 196 -6.91 6.20 14.07
N VAL A 197 -6.25 5.56 15.06
CA VAL A 197 -5.93 4.12 14.99
C VAL A 197 -7.21 3.30 14.91
N GLN A 198 -8.21 3.63 15.71
CA GLN A 198 -9.52 2.97 15.67
C GLN A 198 -10.23 3.19 14.34
N GLU A 199 -10.29 4.42 13.83
CA GLU A 199 -10.88 4.76 12.53
C GLU A 199 -10.24 3.96 11.38
N MET A 200 -8.90 3.85 11.36
CA MET A 200 -8.18 3.07 10.35
C MET A 200 -8.43 1.56 10.46
N ASN A 201 -8.51 1.03 11.68
CA ASN A 201 -8.86 -0.36 11.92
C ASN A 201 -10.29 -0.67 11.43
N GLU A 202 -11.27 0.16 11.78
CA GLU A 202 -12.66 0.00 11.36
C GLU A 202 -12.84 0.12 9.87
N LEU A 203 -12.19 1.10 9.21
CA LEU A 203 -12.17 1.24 7.76
C LEU A 203 -11.63 -0.04 7.11
N SER A 204 -10.53 -0.57 7.63
CA SER A 204 -9.89 -1.78 7.11
C SER A 204 -10.74 -3.03 7.32
N LEU A 205 -11.45 -3.13 8.44
CA LEU A 205 -12.43 -4.19 8.71
C LEU A 205 -13.61 -4.14 7.73
N ARG A 206 -14.12 -2.94 7.42
CA ARG A 206 -15.18 -2.76 6.41
C ARG A 206 -14.72 -3.26 5.04
N ILE A 207 -13.48 -2.92 4.65
CA ILE A 207 -12.88 -3.39 3.38
C ILE A 207 -12.82 -4.92 3.36
N ALA A 208 -12.30 -5.56 4.42
CA ALA A 208 -12.17 -7.00 4.50
C ALA A 208 -13.53 -7.71 4.37
N ARG A 209 -14.54 -7.24 5.13
CA ARG A 209 -15.90 -7.78 5.07
C ARG A 209 -16.53 -7.61 3.69
N HIS A 210 -16.36 -6.44 3.06
CA HIS A 210 -16.88 -6.18 1.72
C HIS A 210 -16.22 -7.07 0.67
N MET A 211 -14.90 -7.22 0.69
CA MET A 211 -14.17 -8.08 -0.23
C MET A 211 -14.51 -9.56 -0.04
N LYS A 212 -14.72 -10.02 1.20
CA LYS A 212 -15.10 -11.40 1.53
C LYS A 212 -16.42 -11.82 0.89
N LYS A 213 -17.39 -10.91 0.71
CA LYS A 213 -18.68 -11.20 0.05
C LYS A 213 -18.46 -11.71 -1.39
N LYS A 214 -17.48 -11.18 -2.10
CA LYS A 214 -17.16 -11.60 -3.48
C LYS A 214 -16.12 -12.74 -3.52
N TYR A 215 -15.16 -12.72 -2.59
CA TYR A 215 -14.03 -13.66 -2.55
C TYR A 215 -14.05 -14.43 -1.23
N SER A 216 -14.91 -15.47 -1.18
CA SER A 216 -15.18 -16.24 0.04
C SER A 216 -13.94 -16.94 0.63
N TYR A 217 -12.91 -17.17 -0.17
CA TYR A 217 -11.64 -17.77 0.26
C TYR A 217 -10.70 -16.77 0.95
N LEU A 218 -11.00 -15.45 0.90
CA LEU A 218 -10.14 -14.43 1.49
C LEU A 218 -10.15 -14.54 3.01
N ASN A 219 -8.98 -14.64 3.63
CA ASN A 219 -8.81 -14.83 5.07
C ASN A 219 -7.88 -13.80 5.72
N GLN A 220 -7.20 -12.98 4.91
CA GLN A 220 -6.38 -11.87 5.37
C GLN A 220 -6.25 -10.79 4.31
N ILE A 221 -6.08 -9.54 4.72
CA ILE A 221 -5.70 -8.42 3.87
C ILE A 221 -4.76 -7.49 4.64
N GLY A 222 -3.90 -6.79 3.91
CA GLY A 222 -3.17 -5.62 4.39
C GLY A 222 -3.70 -4.38 3.70
N VAL A 223 -4.12 -3.38 4.46
CA VAL A 223 -4.56 -2.09 3.92
C VAL A 223 -3.48 -1.05 4.14
N ASP A 224 -3.03 -0.42 3.06
CA ASP A 224 -2.08 0.69 3.11
C ASP A 224 -2.86 2.00 3.14
N ILE A 225 -2.71 2.76 4.21
CA ILE A 225 -3.44 3.99 4.48
C ILE A 225 -2.45 5.15 4.57
N GLY A 226 -2.71 6.20 3.81
CA GLY A 226 -2.05 7.50 3.96
C GLY A 226 -2.93 8.46 4.75
N LEU A 227 -2.33 9.31 5.57
CA LEU A 227 -3.02 10.43 6.21
C LEU A 227 -2.60 11.73 5.53
N ASP A 228 -3.55 12.59 5.19
CA ASP A 228 -3.29 13.94 4.72
C ASP A 228 -3.19 14.95 5.89
N HIS A 229 -2.94 16.21 5.57
CA HIS A 229 -2.78 17.26 6.58
C HIS A 229 -4.03 17.51 7.44
N SER A 230 -5.22 17.11 6.98
CA SER A 230 -6.47 17.14 7.77
C SER A 230 -6.66 15.88 8.62
N LEU A 231 -5.70 14.99 8.65
CA LEU A 231 -5.75 13.66 9.29
C LEU A 231 -6.79 12.72 8.66
N LYS A 232 -7.26 13.04 7.44
CA LYS A 232 -8.17 12.15 6.71
C LYS A 232 -7.41 10.90 6.22
N PRO A 233 -7.91 9.69 6.50
CA PRO A 233 -7.34 8.47 5.96
C PRO A 233 -7.68 8.31 4.46
N TRP A 234 -6.68 7.87 3.68
CA TRP A 234 -6.80 7.56 2.27
C TRP A 234 -6.29 6.15 2.00
N ILE A 235 -7.08 5.32 1.34
CA ILE A 235 -6.70 3.95 0.96
C ILE A 235 -5.74 4.01 -0.23
N ILE A 236 -4.46 3.79 0.02
CA ILE A 236 -3.42 3.80 -1.03
C ILE A 236 -3.45 2.48 -1.82
N GLU A 237 -3.56 1.36 -1.11
CA GLU A 237 -3.60 0.02 -1.69
C GLU A 237 -4.22 -1.00 -0.73
N VAL A 238 -4.86 -2.04 -1.29
CA VAL A 238 -5.28 -3.24 -0.55
C VAL A 238 -4.45 -4.42 -1.06
N ASN A 239 -3.78 -5.11 -0.13
CA ASN A 239 -2.93 -6.27 -0.39
C ASN A 239 -3.61 -7.54 0.10
N VAL A 240 -3.79 -8.54 -0.77
CA VAL A 240 -4.44 -9.82 -0.43
C VAL A 240 -3.44 -10.92 -0.02
N LYS A 241 -2.16 -10.68 -0.22
CA LYS A 241 -1.04 -11.47 0.31
C LYS A 241 -0.11 -10.52 1.08
N PRO A 242 -0.56 -9.95 2.23
CA PRO A 242 0.25 -9.03 3.00
C PRO A 242 1.41 -9.77 3.66
N ASP A 243 2.59 -9.13 3.70
CA ASP A 243 3.73 -9.63 4.46
C ASP A 243 3.47 -9.50 5.98
N PRO A 244 3.41 -10.61 6.73
CA PRO A 244 3.21 -10.58 8.18
C PRO A 244 4.50 -10.27 8.95
N PHE A 245 5.68 -10.42 8.32
CA PHE A 245 6.97 -10.34 8.99
C PHE A 245 7.41 -8.90 9.28
N ILE A 246 6.83 -7.92 8.58
CA ILE A 246 7.11 -6.50 8.85
C ILE A 246 6.84 -6.11 10.31
N PHE A 247 5.86 -6.74 10.96
CA PHE A 247 5.51 -6.47 12.37
C PHE A 247 6.60 -6.94 13.34
N ASN A 248 7.50 -7.85 12.92
CA ASN A 248 8.65 -8.27 13.71
C ASN A 248 9.73 -7.19 13.86
N GLN A 249 9.64 -6.12 13.08
CA GLN A 249 10.59 -5.01 13.13
C GLN A 249 10.36 -4.08 14.33
N LEU A 250 9.17 -4.13 14.96
CA LEU A 250 8.90 -3.37 16.17
C LEU A 250 9.61 -3.99 17.39
N LYS A 251 9.99 -3.16 18.38
CA LYS A 251 10.60 -3.64 19.63
C LYS A 251 9.65 -4.56 20.40
N ASP A 252 8.42 -4.12 20.63
CA ASP A 252 7.37 -4.96 21.21
C ASP A 252 6.88 -5.98 20.18
N LYS A 253 7.02 -7.26 20.54
CA LYS A 253 6.64 -8.41 19.69
C LYS A 253 5.19 -8.90 19.90
N THR A 254 4.44 -8.27 20.78
CA THR A 254 3.05 -8.68 21.11
C THR A 254 2.17 -8.71 19.87
N MET A 255 2.22 -7.62 19.09
CA MET A 255 1.49 -7.50 17.82
C MET A 255 1.97 -8.54 16.80
N TYR A 256 3.28 -8.73 16.64
CA TYR A 256 3.83 -9.74 15.74
C TYR A 256 3.38 -11.17 16.11
N ARG A 257 3.40 -11.53 17.41
CA ARG A 257 2.94 -12.85 17.86
C ARG A 257 1.46 -13.08 17.49
N LYS A 258 0.60 -12.05 17.61
CA LYS A 258 -0.81 -12.14 17.19
C LYS A 258 -0.93 -12.33 15.68
N VAL A 259 -0.27 -11.47 14.89
CA VAL A 259 -0.28 -11.53 13.42
C VAL A 259 0.18 -12.87 12.89
N ILE A 260 1.32 -13.39 13.38
CA ILE A 260 1.88 -14.65 12.88
C ILE A 260 1.04 -15.88 13.30
N ARG A 261 0.44 -15.85 14.49
CA ARG A 261 -0.48 -16.90 14.95
C ARG A 261 -1.68 -17.03 13.99
N TYR A 262 -2.29 -15.90 13.60
CA TYR A 262 -3.43 -15.88 12.68
C TYR A 262 -3.02 -16.26 11.26
N HIS A 263 -1.87 -15.79 10.82
CA HIS A 263 -1.30 -16.15 9.51
C HIS A 263 -1.08 -17.67 9.38
N ARG A 264 -0.46 -18.30 10.37
CA ARG A 264 -0.25 -19.76 10.40
C ARG A 264 -1.56 -20.54 10.45
N HIS A 265 -2.57 -20.05 11.19
CA HIS A 265 -3.89 -20.67 11.21
C HIS A 265 -4.57 -20.63 9.85
N ALA A 266 -4.47 -19.51 9.15
CA ALA A 266 -5.00 -19.34 7.79
C ALA A 266 -4.32 -20.28 6.78
N ALA A 267 -3.00 -20.47 6.87
CA ALA A 267 -2.25 -21.36 6.00
C ALA A 267 -2.66 -22.84 6.18
N LYS A 268 -2.84 -23.32 7.41
CA LYS A 268 -3.25 -24.71 7.71
C LYS A 268 -4.62 -25.11 7.14
N LYS A 269 -5.51 -24.14 6.86
CA LYS A 269 -6.84 -24.39 6.25
C LYS A 269 -6.81 -24.51 4.74
N LEU A 270 -5.74 -24.14 4.09
CA LEU A 270 -5.57 -24.27 2.64
C LEU A 270 -4.99 -25.62 2.23
N THR A 271 -4.47 -26.40 3.19
CA THR A 271 -3.87 -27.72 3.00
C THR A 271 -4.80 -28.88 3.40
N LYS A 272 -6.00 -28.58 3.86
CA LYS A 272 -7.12 -29.51 4.06
C LYS A 272 -8.25 -29.22 3.06
#